data_2b6277f30cba787acc06871a0fb3c456
#
_entry.id   2b6277f30cba787acc06871a0fb3c456
#
_cell.length_a   1.000
_cell.length_b   1.000
_cell.length_c   1.000
_cell.angle_alpha   90.00
_cell.angle_beta   90.00
_cell.angle_gamma   90.00
#
_symmetry.space_group_name_H-M   'P 1'
#
loop_
_entity.id
_entity.type
_entity.pdbx_description
1 polymer ?
#
loop_
_entity_poly.entity_id
_entity_poly.type
_entity_poly.pdbx_seq_one_letter_code
_entity_poly.pdbx_strand_id
1 'polypeptide(L)'
;MTKVIFRKFRNGEVIALFPQEPATRDGWECMSYMHVGQHGSADPSIVNDTKSAMPYEYADLYNELKSIGYNDLVVCERFSRNDYEIRKEKARL
;
A
#
# COMPACT_ATOMS: atom_id res chain seq x y z
N MET A 1 0.19 -10.50 9.69
CA MET A 1 1.18 -9.45 9.44
C MET A 1 0.90 -8.83 8.07
N THR A 2 0.67 -7.53 8.03
CA THR A 2 0.29 -6.83 6.81
C THR A 2 1.35 -5.81 6.45
N LYS A 3 2.06 -6.07 5.35
CA LYS A 3 3.07 -5.14 4.86
C LYS A 3 2.38 -3.91 4.26
N VAL A 4 2.87 -2.72 4.59
CA VAL A 4 2.36 -1.46 4.06
C VAL A 4 3.53 -0.56 3.65
N ILE A 5 3.36 0.13 2.53
CA ILE A 5 4.32 1.10 2.02
C ILE A 5 3.58 2.43 1.89
N PHE A 6 4.13 3.50 2.46
CA PHE A 6 3.55 4.83 2.33
C PHE A 6 4.33 5.66 1.32
N ARG A 7 3.63 6.18 0.34
CA ARG A 7 4.22 7.02 -0.71
C ARG A 7 3.52 8.38 -0.74
N LYS A 8 4.23 9.39 -1.22
CA LYS A 8 3.72 10.76 -1.29
C LYS A 8 3.71 11.25 -2.73
N PHE A 9 2.56 11.74 -3.18
CA PHE A 9 2.42 12.38 -4.49
C PHE A 9 3.01 13.80 -4.45
N ARG A 10 3.20 14.39 -5.65
CA ARG A 10 3.73 15.76 -5.77
C ARG A 10 2.86 16.79 -5.05
N ASN A 11 1.54 16.58 -5.02
CA ASN A 11 0.62 17.50 -4.35
C ASN A 11 0.62 17.34 -2.82
N GLY A 12 1.43 16.44 -2.29
CA GLY A 12 1.54 16.21 -0.85
C GLY A 12 0.63 15.13 -0.29
N GLU A 13 -0.29 14.59 -1.09
CA GLU A 13 -1.16 13.51 -0.61
C GLU A 13 -0.36 12.22 -0.40
N VAL A 14 -0.73 11.49 0.63
CA VAL A 14 -0.08 10.22 0.99
C VAL A 14 -1.01 9.06 0.66
N ILE A 15 -0.45 8.01 0.09
CA ILE A 15 -1.17 6.79 -0.22
C ILE A 15 -0.51 5.62 0.50
N ALA A 16 -1.32 4.72 1.05
CA ALA A 16 -0.85 3.45 1.60
C ALA A 16 -0.99 2.37 0.54
N LEU A 17 0.08 1.61 0.33
CA LEU A 17 0.09 0.49 -0.61
C LEU A 17 0.26 -0.80 0.18
N PHE A 18 -0.49 -1.82 -0.19
CA PHE A 18 -0.41 -3.14 0.45
C PHE A 18 0.21 -4.12 -0.54
N PRO A 19 1.54 -4.22 -0.58
CA PRO A 19 2.24 -4.94 -1.67
C PRO A 19 1.91 -6.41 -1.78
N GLN A 20 1.41 -7.02 -0.71
CA GLN A 20 1.10 -8.44 -0.70
C GLN A 20 -0.39 -8.75 -0.87
N GLU A 21 -1.22 -7.71 -1.07
CA GLU A 21 -2.67 -7.88 -1.26
C GLU A 21 -3.04 -7.59 -2.72
N PRO A 22 -3.58 -8.57 -3.47
CA PRO A 22 -3.91 -8.35 -4.88
C PRO A 22 -5.18 -7.53 -5.05
N ALA A 23 -5.18 -6.66 -6.05
CA ALA A 23 -6.35 -5.89 -6.45
C ALA A 23 -6.89 -6.33 -7.81
N THR A 24 -6.11 -7.10 -8.57
CA THR A 24 -6.51 -7.62 -9.87
C THR A 24 -6.35 -9.14 -9.88
N ARG A 25 -7.02 -9.79 -10.84
CA ARG A 25 -7.04 -11.25 -10.94
C ARG A 25 -5.67 -11.84 -11.25
N ASP A 26 -4.83 -11.10 -11.98
CA ASP A 26 -3.49 -11.54 -12.31
C ASP A 26 -2.47 -11.22 -11.20
N GLY A 27 -2.90 -10.51 -10.16
CA GLY A 27 -2.04 -10.15 -9.05
C GLY A 27 -1.07 -9.02 -9.34
N TRP A 28 -1.15 -8.39 -10.52
CA TRP A 28 -0.21 -7.33 -10.87
C TRP A 28 -0.40 -6.09 -10.02
N GLU A 29 -1.65 -5.63 -9.89
CA GLU A 29 -1.94 -4.47 -9.05
C GLU A 29 -2.16 -4.88 -7.61
N CYS A 30 -1.74 -4.02 -6.68
CA CYS A 30 -1.96 -4.24 -5.26
C CYS A 30 -3.08 -3.34 -4.74
N MET A 31 -3.61 -3.70 -3.58
CA MET A 31 -4.57 -2.86 -2.88
C MET A 31 -3.90 -1.58 -2.38
N SER A 32 -4.67 -0.52 -2.30
CA SER A 32 -4.23 0.76 -1.79
C SER A 32 -5.31 1.40 -0.93
N TYR A 33 -4.91 2.42 -0.17
CA TYR A 33 -5.84 3.18 0.65
C TYR A 33 -5.39 4.64 0.70
N MET A 34 -6.33 5.53 0.46
CA MET A 34 -6.12 6.96 0.65
C MET A 34 -7.05 7.46 1.74
N HIS A 35 -6.71 8.63 2.27
CA HIS A 35 -7.44 9.25 3.37
C HIS A 35 -8.96 9.31 3.09
N VAL A 36 -9.75 9.16 4.17
CA VAL A 36 -11.23 9.22 4.14
C VAL A 36 -11.87 8.04 3.41
N GLY A 37 -11.38 6.83 3.67
CA GLY A 37 -12.05 5.60 3.27
C GLY A 37 -11.92 5.21 1.81
N GLN A 38 -10.93 5.72 1.12
CA GLN A 38 -10.75 5.42 -0.30
C GLN A 38 -9.83 4.22 -0.51
N HIS A 39 -10.41 3.02 -0.50
CA HIS A 39 -9.71 1.83 -0.96
C HIS A 39 -9.69 1.81 -2.49
N GLY A 40 -8.60 1.31 -3.06
CA GLY A 40 -8.46 1.23 -4.50
C GLY A 40 -7.39 0.24 -4.90
N SER A 41 -7.04 0.27 -6.18
CA SER A 41 -5.96 -0.52 -6.74
C SER A 41 -4.81 0.40 -7.13
N ALA A 42 -3.59 -0.15 -7.13
CA ALA A 42 -2.42 0.60 -7.54
C ALA A 42 -1.49 -0.30 -8.34
N ASP A 43 -1.05 0.21 -9.48
CA ASP A 43 0.01 -0.42 -10.26
C ASP A 43 1.34 -0.20 -9.53
N PRO A 44 2.21 -1.21 -9.44
CA PRO A 44 3.52 -1.03 -8.78
C PRO A 44 4.36 0.10 -9.37
N SER A 45 4.13 0.49 -10.62
CA SER A 45 4.82 1.62 -11.24
C SER A 45 4.52 2.96 -10.57
N ILE A 46 3.55 3.03 -9.68
CA ILE A 46 3.22 4.25 -8.92
C ILE A 46 4.46 4.77 -8.18
N VAL A 47 5.42 3.92 -7.84
CA VAL A 47 6.64 4.34 -7.18
C VAL A 47 7.45 5.32 -8.03
N ASN A 48 7.28 5.30 -9.36
CA ASN A 48 7.97 6.22 -10.26
C ASN A 48 7.38 7.63 -10.21
N ASP A 49 6.14 7.77 -9.76
CA ASP A 49 5.42 9.04 -9.72
C ASP A 49 5.29 9.59 -8.30
N THR A 50 5.88 8.91 -7.34
CA THR A 50 5.76 9.26 -5.92
C THR A 50 7.11 9.14 -5.23
N LYS A 51 7.19 9.66 -4.01
CA LYS A 51 8.37 9.52 -3.15
C LYS A 51 7.98 8.77 -1.89
N SER A 52 8.96 8.17 -1.22
CA SER A 52 8.72 7.57 0.09
C SER A 52 8.21 8.64 1.04
N ALA A 53 7.13 8.35 1.74
CA ALA A 53 6.61 9.26 2.77
C ALA A 53 7.39 9.06 4.05
N MET A 54 7.70 10.16 4.73
CA MET A 54 8.38 10.12 6.03
C MET A 54 7.36 9.85 7.14
N PRO A 55 7.81 9.33 8.31
CA PRO A 55 6.87 9.01 9.39
C PRO A 55 5.93 10.16 9.76
N TYR A 56 6.45 11.39 9.81
CA TYR A 56 5.60 12.52 10.15
C TYR A 56 4.57 12.82 9.04
N GLU A 57 4.82 12.38 7.82
CA GLU A 57 3.91 12.58 6.69
C GLU A 57 2.80 11.53 6.64
N TYR A 58 3.10 10.29 7.04
CA TYR A 58 2.09 9.23 6.95
C TYR A 58 1.42 8.90 8.30
N ALA A 59 1.80 9.60 9.37
CA ALA A 59 1.29 9.26 10.71
C ALA A 59 -0.23 9.28 10.78
N ASP A 60 -0.88 10.29 10.20
CA ASP A 60 -2.34 10.39 10.22
C ASP A 60 -2.98 9.24 9.47
N LEU A 61 -2.45 8.89 8.30
CA LEU A 61 -2.96 7.79 7.50
C LEU A 61 -2.74 6.45 8.20
N TYR A 62 -1.59 6.27 8.82
CA TYR A 62 -1.30 5.07 9.61
C TYR A 62 -2.32 4.91 10.73
N ASN A 63 -2.60 5.98 11.46
CA ASN A 63 -3.57 5.94 12.55
C ASN A 63 -4.99 5.69 12.04
N GLU A 64 -5.33 6.24 10.88
CA GLU A 64 -6.62 5.98 10.25
C GLU A 64 -6.77 4.50 9.91
N LEU A 65 -5.74 3.89 9.33
CA LEU A 65 -5.75 2.46 9.01
C LEU A 65 -5.95 1.62 10.27
N LYS A 66 -5.26 1.97 11.35
CA LYS A 66 -5.44 1.26 12.62
C LYS A 66 -6.88 1.39 13.12
N SER A 67 -7.47 2.57 12.98
CA SER A 67 -8.84 2.81 13.46
C SER A 67 -9.89 2.01 12.70
N ILE A 68 -9.63 1.66 11.45
CA ILE A 68 -10.57 0.87 10.65
C ILE A 68 -10.29 -0.63 10.69
N GLY A 69 -9.32 -1.07 11.51
CA GLY A 69 -9.14 -2.48 11.79
C GLY A 69 -7.78 -3.08 11.44
N TYR A 70 -6.87 -2.32 10.85
CA TYR A 70 -5.53 -2.82 10.58
C TYR A 70 -4.71 -2.78 11.86
N ASN A 71 -4.52 -3.93 12.49
CA ASN A 71 -3.82 -4.01 13.78
C ASN A 71 -2.46 -4.71 13.70
N ASP A 72 -2.03 -5.10 12.51
CA ASP A 72 -0.81 -5.89 12.30
C ASP A 72 0.10 -5.28 11.21
N LEU A 73 0.04 -3.97 11.03
CA LEU A 73 0.79 -3.27 9.99
C LEU A 73 2.30 -3.33 10.23
N VAL A 74 3.04 -3.64 9.17
CA VAL A 74 4.50 -3.58 9.15
C VAL A 74 4.89 -2.62 8.05
N VAL A 75 5.46 -1.47 8.44
CA VAL A 75 5.82 -0.41 7.50
C VAL A 75 7.15 -0.76 6.84
N CYS A 76 7.14 -0.78 5.52
CA CYS A 76 8.33 -1.00 4.69
C CYS A 76 8.46 0.13 3.69
N GLU A 77 9.64 0.28 3.09
CA GLU A 77 9.88 1.36 2.14
C GLU A 77 9.77 0.93 0.69
N ARG A 78 9.96 -0.36 0.41
CA ARG A 78 10.10 -0.86 -0.97
C ARG A 78 9.28 -2.11 -1.22
N PHE A 79 8.80 -2.22 -2.46
CA PHE A 79 8.32 -3.49 -2.98
C PHE A 79 9.49 -4.46 -3.12
N SER A 80 9.22 -5.75 -2.90
CA SER A 80 10.17 -6.81 -3.18
C SER A 80 9.60 -7.74 -4.26
N ARG A 81 10.47 -8.51 -4.89
CA ARG A 81 10.04 -9.53 -5.85
C ARG A 81 9.07 -10.51 -5.19
N ASN A 82 9.34 -10.87 -3.95
CA ASN A 82 8.50 -11.79 -3.20
C ASN A 82 7.08 -11.25 -3.00
N ASP A 83 6.91 -9.95 -2.91
CA ASP A 83 5.59 -9.33 -2.78
C ASP A 83 4.70 -9.67 -3.97
N TYR A 84 5.24 -9.60 -5.19
CA TYR A 84 4.48 -9.95 -6.39
C TYR A 84 4.11 -11.43 -6.39
N GLU A 85 5.04 -12.30 -6.00
CA GLU A 85 4.76 -13.73 -5.93
C GLU A 85 3.62 -14.03 -4.94
N ILE A 86 3.63 -13.35 -3.79
CA ILE A 86 2.56 -13.49 -2.80
C ILE A 86 1.23 -13.00 -3.36
N ARG A 87 1.20 -11.82 -4.02
CA ARG A 87 -0.02 -11.30 -4.64
C ARG A 87 -0.58 -12.25 -5.68
N LYS A 88 0.30 -12.75 -6.54
CA LYS A 88 -0.09 -13.66 -7.60
C LYS A 88 -0.71 -14.94 -7.04
N GLU A 89 -0.11 -15.49 -5.99
CA GLU A 89 -0.61 -16.68 -5.33
C GLU A 89 -1.98 -16.44 -4.68
N LYS A 90 -2.14 -15.32 -4.00
CA LYS A 90 -3.43 -14.96 -3.38
C LYS A 90 -4.51 -14.73 -4.42
N ALA A 91 -4.17 -14.16 -5.56
CA ALA A 91 -5.12 -13.87 -6.63
C ALA A 91 -5.67 -15.16 -7.28
N ARG A 92 -4.98 -16.27 -7.13
CA ARG A 92 -5.43 -17.57 -7.64
C ARG A 92 -6.49 -18.22 -6.78
N LEU A 93 -6.58 -17.83 -5.53
CA LEU A 93 -7.54 -18.39 -4.57
C LEU A 93 -8.96 -17.80 -4.74
#